data_a8b5b8a9577b50695e912d51de929cac
#
_entry.id   a8b5b8a9577b50695e912d51de929cac
#
_cell.length_a   1.000
_cell.length_b   1.000
_cell.length_c   1.000
_cell.angle_alpha   90.00
_cell.angle_beta   90.00
_cell.angle_gamma   90.00
#
_symmetry.space_group_name_H-M   'P 1'
#
loop_
_entity.id
_entity.type
_entity.pdbx_description
1 polymer ?
#
loop_
_entity_poly.entity_id
_entity_poly.type
_entity_poly.pdbx_seq_one_letter_code
_entity_poly.pdbx_strand_id
1 'polypeptide(L)'
;MIIIMDLIQLAARMEHVHSDIRGELFHLANKMQREGTPVLKLNTGNPAAFGFPLPESIKNAIEGRAHEAVAYCDFQGMPAAREAIIRYERSKGIEGIEPDDVFIGNGVSEVVNFALMPLLNPGDEVLIPTPSYSLWGNSVLLAGATPVFYHCDEQSGWNPDIADIKKKVTSRTRAMVIINPNNPTGVLYSTEVLQQLIEVAREHELIIFSDEIYDRLVMDGLEHVATASLAPDLTVITMNGLSKSHSLCGYRCGWMVISGPRARTEEYRKGIVQLTSLRLCSNALAQLVIPAALEDMETPAAMVRPGGRLYEQRQATIETLDKIEGISYVKNVAAFYLFPKLDVKKFNIRSDKQFARDLLTEAKILIVPGSGFDWAEPDHFRIVMLPEAGELRAAMERMGNFLDGYKQK
;
A
#
# COMPACT_ATOMS: atom_id res chain seq x y z
N MET A 1 -35.87 -35.87 -14.58
CA MET A 1 -34.86 -35.23 -15.45
C MET A 1 -34.11 -34.19 -14.56
N ILE A 2 -32.92 -34.53 -14.06
CA ILE A 2 -32.09 -33.62 -13.30
C ILE A 2 -31.48 -32.67 -14.31
N ILE A 3 -31.88 -31.39 -14.30
CA ILE A 3 -31.24 -30.35 -15.11
C ILE A 3 -29.87 -30.13 -14.46
N ILE A 4 -28.81 -30.67 -15.08
CA ILE A 4 -27.43 -30.30 -14.71
C ILE A 4 -27.28 -28.87 -15.22
N MET A 5 -27.38 -27.90 -14.30
CA MET A 5 -27.05 -26.53 -14.63
C MET A 5 -25.53 -26.44 -14.83
N ASP A 6 -25.11 -25.95 -15.99
CA ASP A 6 -23.70 -25.67 -16.24
C ASP A 6 -23.20 -24.63 -15.22
N LEU A 7 -22.04 -24.89 -14.63
CA LEU A 7 -21.40 -23.96 -13.69
C LEU A 7 -21.04 -22.67 -14.42
N ILE A 8 -21.39 -21.54 -13.80
CA ILE A 8 -20.92 -20.23 -14.29
C ILE A 8 -19.41 -20.16 -14.10
N GLN A 9 -18.68 -20.03 -15.20
CA GLN A 9 -17.22 -19.97 -15.19
C GLN A 9 -16.73 -18.55 -14.83
N LEU A 10 -15.58 -18.47 -14.16
CA LEU A 10 -14.88 -17.20 -13.95
C LEU A 10 -14.33 -16.66 -15.27
N ALA A 11 -14.22 -15.34 -15.38
CA ALA A 11 -13.48 -14.74 -16.50
C ALA A 11 -11.99 -15.14 -16.39
N ALA A 12 -11.36 -15.49 -17.52
CA ALA A 12 -9.99 -16.00 -17.54
C ALA A 12 -8.98 -15.08 -16.80
N ARG A 13 -9.15 -13.75 -16.91
CA ARG A 13 -8.29 -12.79 -16.18
C ARG A 13 -8.32 -12.92 -14.66
N MET A 14 -9.35 -13.55 -14.08
CA MET A 14 -9.46 -13.76 -12.64
C MET A 14 -8.60 -14.90 -12.12
N GLU A 15 -8.10 -15.79 -12.99
CA GLU A 15 -7.26 -16.93 -12.58
C GLU A 15 -5.94 -16.50 -11.92
N HIS A 16 -5.44 -15.31 -12.30
CA HIS A 16 -4.18 -14.75 -11.78
C HIS A 16 -4.38 -13.66 -10.72
N VAL A 17 -5.62 -13.29 -10.43
CA VAL A 17 -5.94 -12.28 -9.40
C VAL A 17 -5.96 -12.95 -8.02
N HIS A 18 -5.14 -12.46 -7.08
CA HIS A 18 -5.01 -13.05 -5.75
C HIS A 18 -4.97 -11.99 -4.64
N SER A 19 -5.35 -12.39 -3.42
CA SER A 19 -5.27 -11.55 -2.23
C SER A 19 -5.03 -12.40 -0.99
N ASP A 20 -3.76 -12.60 -0.63
CA ASP A 20 -3.39 -13.40 0.55
C ASP A 20 -3.66 -12.66 1.88
N ILE A 21 -3.75 -11.32 1.88
CA ILE A 21 -4.06 -10.52 3.08
C ILE A 21 -5.41 -10.93 3.69
N ARG A 22 -6.41 -11.25 2.85
CA ARG A 22 -7.74 -11.73 3.25
C ARG A 22 -8.09 -13.07 2.61
N GLY A 23 -7.07 -13.86 2.29
CA GLY A 23 -7.19 -15.17 1.66
C GLY A 23 -7.54 -16.29 2.64
N GLU A 24 -7.13 -17.50 2.32
CA GLU A 24 -7.48 -18.73 3.05
C GLU A 24 -7.13 -18.68 4.53
N LEU A 25 -5.91 -18.19 4.87
CA LEU A 25 -5.47 -18.10 6.27
C LEU A 25 -6.30 -17.12 7.09
N PHE A 26 -6.77 -16.03 6.49
CA PHE A 26 -7.69 -15.11 7.15
C PHE A 26 -9.06 -15.76 7.45
N HIS A 27 -9.58 -16.55 6.51
CA HIS A 27 -10.80 -17.30 6.72
C HIS A 27 -10.63 -18.38 7.82
N LEU A 28 -9.49 -19.07 7.83
CA LEU A 28 -9.14 -20.03 8.88
C LEU A 28 -9.06 -19.35 10.27
N ALA A 29 -8.37 -18.21 10.36
CA ALA A 29 -8.28 -17.44 11.60
C ALA A 29 -9.67 -17.00 12.11
N ASN A 30 -10.55 -16.54 11.21
CA ASN A 30 -11.93 -16.18 11.56
C ASN A 30 -12.73 -17.40 12.06
N LYS A 31 -12.53 -18.58 11.46
CA LYS A 31 -13.16 -19.82 11.91
C LYS A 31 -12.67 -20.17 13.32
N MET A 32 -11.36 -20.17 13.55
CA MET A 32 -10.78 -20.44 14.88
C MET A 32 -11.34 -19.50 15.96
N GLN A 33 -11.49 -18.20 15.65
CA GLN A 33 -12.06 -17.23 16.59
C GLN A 33 -13.55 -17.52 16.89
N ARG A 34 -14.33 -17.90 15.89
CA ARG A 34 -15.75 -18.31 16.13
C ARG A 34 -15.86 -19.57 16.98
N GLU A 35 -14.85 -20.44 16.90
CA GLU A 35 -14.75 -21.67 17.70
C GLU A 35 -14.13 -21.44 19.09
N GLY A 36 -13.92 -20.17 19.49
CA GLY A 36 -13.43 -19.80 20.81
C GLY A 36 -11.91 -19.73 20.96
N THR A 37 -11.14 -19.91 19.89
CA THR A 37 -9.67 -19.79 19.92
C THR A 37 -9.25 -18.34 19.66
N PRO A 38 -8.60 -17.63 20.60
CA PRO A 38 -8.11 -16.28 20.34
C PRO A 38 -6.96 -16.31 19.32
N VAL A 39 -7.07 -15.46 18.30
CA VAL A 39 -6.03 -15.29 17.27
C VAL A 39 -5.61 -13.83 17.18
N LEU A 40 -4.32 -13.55 17.29
CA LEU A 40 -3.78 -12.22 17.03
C LEU A 40 -3.58 -12.04 15.51
N LYS A 41 -4.25 -11.04 14.95
CA LYS A 41 -4.22 -10.77 13.50
C LYS A 41 -3.21 -9.67 13.18
N LEU A 42 -2.06 -10.05 12.63
CA LEU A 42 -1.00 -9.15 12.16
C LEU A 42 -0.96 -9.06 10.63
N ASN A 43 -2.10 -9.31 9.97
CA ASN A 43 -2.20 -9.37 8.51
C ASN A 43 -2.75 -8.11 7.85
N THR A 44 -3.56 -7.31 8.54
CA THR A 44 -4.26 -6.17 7.94
C THR A 44 -3.83 -4.85 8.55
N GLY A 45 -3.31 -3.95 7.73
CA GLY A 45 -2.95 -2.58 8.14
C GLY A 45 -4.18 -1.68 8.31
N ASN A 46 -4.92 -1.88 9.40
CA ASN A 46 -6.13 -1.12 9.77
C ASN A 46 -6.00 -0.56 11.18
N PRO A 47 -5.40 0.64 11.37
CA PRO A 47 -5.13 1.19 12.69
C PRO A 47 -6.36 1.28 13.61
N ALA A 48 -7.51 1.70 13.09
CA ALA A 48 -8.73 1.81 13.88
C ALA A 48 -9.17 0.50 14.56
N ALA A 49 -8.89 -0.66 13.91
CA ALA A 49 -9.18 -1.97 14.50
C ALA A 49 -8.29 -2.31 15.71
N PHE A 50 -7.23 -1.55 15.94
CA PHE A 50 -6.30 -1.68 17.06
C PHE A 50 -6.39 -0.50 18.04
N GLY A 51 -7.54 0.21 18.06
CA GLY A 51 -7.80 1.26 19.04
C GLY A 51 -7.09 2.59 18.75
N PHE A 52 -6.65 2.84 17.52
CA PHE A 52 -6.27 4.19 17.12
C PHE A 52 -7.53 5.06 17.07
N PRO A 53 -7.58 6.18 17.79
CA PRO A 53 -8.78 6.99 17.91
C PRO A 53 -9.09 7.73 16.60
N LEU A 54 -10.34 8.12 16.44
CA LEU A 54 -10.72 9.13 15.45
C LEU A 54 -10.11 10.47 15.87
N PRO A 55 -9.28 11.12 15.03
CA PRO A 55 -8.71 12.42 15.35
C PRO A 55 -9.81 13.48 15.57
N GLU A 56 -9.60 14.38 16.55
CA GLU A 56 -10.58 15.42 16.88
C GLU A 56 -10.80 16.40 15.71
N SER A 57 -9.75 16.69 14.93
CA SER A 57 -9.83 17.46 13.67
C SER A 57 -10.85 16.86 12.69
N ILE A 58 -10.87 15.54 12.56
CA ILE A 58 -11.78 14.81 11.67
C ILE A 58 -13.21 14.80 12.21
N LYS A 59 -13.38 14.58 13.52
CA LYS A 59 -14.69 14.60 14.17
C LYS A 59 -15.35 15.97 13.96
N ASN A 60 -14.61 17.05 14.26
CA ASN A 60 -15.10 18.42 14.10
C ASN A 60 -15.43 18.77 12.63
N ALA A 61 -14.68 18.21 11.68
CA ALA A 61 -14.90 18.44 10.26
C ALA A 61 -16.23 17.90 9.72
N ILE A 62 -16.81 16.89 10.36
CA ILE A 62 -18.09 16.29 9.93
C ILE A 62 -19.26 16.62 10.84
N GLU A 63 -19.00 17.07 12.06
CA GLU A 63 -20.05 17.39 13.03
C GLU A 63 -20.97 18.50 12.50
N GLY A 64 -22.26 18.21 12.44
CA GLY A 64 -23.28 19.14 11.88
C GLY A 64 -23.26 19.32 10.36
N ARG A 65 -22.30 18.75 9.64
CA ARG A 65 -22.11 18.97 8.20
C ARG A 65 -22.59 17.84 7.29
N ALA A 66 -23.17 16.78 7.85
CA ALA A 66 -23.67 15.65 7.05
C ALA A 66 -24.65 16.03 5.94
N HIS A 67 -25.39 17.16 6.12
CA HIS A 67 -26.32 17.70 5.13
C HIS A 67 -25.63 18.19 3.84
N GLU A 68 -24.35 18.56 3.88
CA GLU A 68 -23.57 18.98 2.72
C GLU A 68 -23.24 17.82 1.77
N ALA A 69 -23.35 16.58 2.24
CA ALA A 69 -23.01 15.36 1.51
C ALA A 69 -24.22 14.57 1.01
N VAL A 70 -25.42 15.16 1.00
CA VAL A 70 -26.66 14.46 0.60
C VAL A 70 -26.77 14.33 -0.93
N ALA A 71 -26.33 15.36 -1.67
CA ALA A 71 -26.36 15.36 -3.13
C ALA A 71 -25.07 14.79 -3.73
N TYR A 72 -25.13 14.42 -5.01
CA TYR A 72 -23.91 14.17 -5.78
C TYR A 72 -23.04 15.42 -5.81
N CYS A 73 -21.75 15.25 -5.63
CA CYS A 73 -20.77 16.31 -5.85
C CYS A 73 -20.11 16.17 -7.25
N ASP A 74 -19.17 17.03 -7.56
CA ASP A 74 -18.40 16.96 -8.79
C ASP A 74 -17.71 15.60 -8.94
N PHE A 75 -17.63 15.08 -10.17
CA PHE A 75 -17.05 13.77 -10.47
C PHE A 75 -15.55 13.68 -10.15
N GLN A 76 -14.83 14.82 -10.18
CA GLN A 76 -13.43 14.89 -9.74
C GLN A 76 -13.30 15.00 -8.21
N GLY A 77 -14.33 15.49 -7.52
CA GLY A 77 -14.38 15.72 -6.08
C GLY A 77 -14.77 17.14 -5.73
N MET A 78 -15.15 17.34 -4.46
CA MET A 78 -15.55 18.65 -3.94
C MET A 78 -14.45 19.69 -4.13
N PRO A 79 -14.75 20.93 -4.59
CA PRO A 79 -13.75 21.97 -4.83
C PRO A 79 -12.83 22.21 -3.62
N ALA A 80 -13.39 22.37 -2.42
CA ALA A 80 -12.61 22.61 -1.20
C ALA A 80 -11.63 21.46 -0.89
N ALA A 81 -12.02 20.22 -1.18
CA ALA A 81 -11.16 19.06 -1.00
C ALA A 81 -10.03 19.05 -2.04
N ARG A 82 -10.33 19.32 -3.30
CA ARG A 82 -9.31 19.40 -4.38
C ARG A 82 -8.32 20.54 -4.11
N GLU A 83 -8.77 21.70 -3.70
CA GLU A 83 -7.90 22.82 -3.31
C GLU A 83 -6.98 22.47 -2.12
N ALA A 84 -7.51 21.78 -1.11
CA ALA A 84 -6.70 21.32 0.02
C ALA A 84 -5.62 20.34 -0.42
N ILE A 85 -5.96 19.39 -1.31
CA ILE A 85 -4.99 18.45 -1.90
C ILE A 85 -3.91 19.21 -2.66
N ILE A 86 -4.27 20.18 -3.51
CA ILE A 86 -3.28 21.00 -4.24
C ILE A 86 -2.33 21.73 -3.29
N ARG A 87 -2.86 22.37 -2.23
CA ARG A 87 -2.00 23.03 -1.23
C ARG A 87 -1.04 22.04 -0.59
N TYR A 88 -1.52 20.85 -0.25
CA TYR A 88 -0.70 19.81 0.34
C TYR A 88 0.40 19.31 -0.61
N GLU A 89 0.06 19.00 -1.86
CA GLU A 89 1.04 18.50 -2.83
C GLU A 89 2.05 19.58 -3.22
N ARG A 90 1.63 20.84 -3.32
CA ARG A 90 2.56 21.99 -3.51
C ARG A 90 3.53 22.16 -2.33
N SER A 91 3.08 21.89 -1.11
CA SER A 91 3.96 21.96 0.06
C SER A 91 5.08 20.89 0.05
N LYS A 92 4.91 19.82 -0.75
CA LYS A 92 5.94 18.80 -1.01
C LYS A 92 6.83 19.12 -2.22
N GLY A 93 6.69 20.32 -2.81
CA GLY A 93 7.49 20.77 -3.96
C GLY A 93 6.95 20.35 -5.32
N ILE A 94 5.71 19.87 -5.42
CA ILE A 94 5.09 19.56 -6.72
C ILE A 94 4.50 20.84 -7.30
N GLU A 95 5.12 21.35 -8.36
CA GLU A 95 4.72 22.59 -9.02
C GLU A 95 3.85 22.35 -10.25
N GLY A 96 3.20 23.42 -10.76
CA GLY A 96 2.44 23.40 -12.01
C GLY A 96 1.16 22.58 -11.97
N ILE A 97 0.67 22.21 -10.79
CA ILE A 97 -0.59 21.47 -10.60
C ILE A 97 -1.73 22.40 -10.22
N GLU A 98 -2.93 22.10 -10.71
CA GLU A 98 -4.16 22.87 -10.51
C GLU A 98 -5.29 21.96 -10.01
N PRO A 99 -6.40 22.49 -9.45
CA PRO A 99 -7.51 21.66 -8.98
C PRO A 99 -8.05 20.66 -10.02
N ASP A 100 -7.96 20.98 -11.32
CA ASP A 100 -8.38 20.10 -12.41
C ASP A 100 -7.44 18.92 -12.66
N ASP A 101 -6.29 18.88 -11.97
CA ASP A 101 -5.36 17.77 -12.00
C ASP A 101 -5.65 16.73 -10.92
N VAL A 102 -6.61 17.03 -10.03
CA VAL A 102 -6.97 16.18 -8.88
C VAL A 102 -8.22 15.36 -9.19
N PHE A 103 -8.17 14.07 -8.88
CA PHE A 103 -9.31 13.15 -8.92
C PHE A 103 -9.43 12.43 -7.59
N ILE A 104 -10.55 12.63 -6.88
CA ILE A 104 -10.83 11.99 -5.59
C ILE A 104 -11.61 10.70 -5.82
N GLY A 105 -11.18 9.63 -5.17
CA GLY A 105 -11.79 8.30 -5.26
C GLY A 105 -12.15 7.69 -3.92
N ASN A 106 -12.86 6.58 -3.96
CA ASN A 106 -13.22 5.76 -2.80
C ASN A 106 -12.01 4.96 -2.28
N GLY A 107 -10.98 5.70 -1.86
CA GLY A 107 -9.65 5.21 -1.50
C GLY A 107 -8.72 5.08 -2.71
N VAL A 108 -7.41 4.95 -2.45
CA VAL A 108 -6.39 4.79 -3.49
C VAL A 108 -6.70 3.60 -4.41
N SER A 109 -7.32 2.55 -3.90
CA SER A 109 -7.67 1.36 -4.71
C SER A 109 -8.61 1.67 -5.88
N GLU A 110 -9.49 2.66 -5.77
CA GLU A 110 -10.35 3.09 -6.88
C GLU A 110 -9.56 3.92 -7.89
N VAL A 111 -8.78 4.89 -7.43
CA VAL A 111 -8.04 5.78 -8.35
C VAL A 111 -6.93 5.03 -9.10
N VAL A 112 -6.34 3.98 -8.52
CA VAL A 112 -5.42 3.08 -9.25
C VAL A 112 -6.10 2.47 -10.47
N ASN A 113 -7.34 1.95 -10.32
CA ASN A 113 -8.07 1.40 -11.45
C ASN A 113 -8.43 2.48 -12.49
N PHE A 114 -8.87 3.67 -12.03
CA PHE A 114 -9.17 4.77 -12.94
C PHE A 114 -7.94 5.33 -13.66
N ALA A 115 -6.76 5.16 -13.09
CA ALA A 115 -5.51 5.54 -13.74
C ALA A 115 -5.03 4.50 -14.76
N LEU A 116 -5.18 3.21 -14.47
CA LEU A 116 -4.68 2.13 -15.34
C LEU A 116 -5.60 1.83 -16.53
N MET A 117 -6.93 1.81 -16.31
CA MET A 117 -7.89 1.41 -17.35
C MET A 117 -7.85 2.26 -18.63
N PRO A 118 -7.72 3.61 -18.60
CA PRO A 118 -7.66 4.40 -19.82
C PRO A 118 -6.27 4.44 -20.47
N LEU A 119 -5.25 3.89 -19.79
CA LEU A 119 -3.86 3.86 -20.27
C LEU A 119 -3.51 2.57 -20.99
N LEU A 120 -4.02 1.42 -20.51
CA LEU A 120 -3.50 0.10 -20.84
C LEU A 120 -4.38 -0.63 -21.84
N ASN A 121 -3.72 -1.27 -22.81
CA ASN A 121 -4.32 -2.20 -23.75
C ASN A 121 -3.79 -3.62 -23.51
N PRO A 122 -4.46 -4.66 -24.04
CA PRO A 122 -3.92 -6.01 -24.06
C PRO A 122 -2.51 -6.05 -24.68
N GLY A 123 -1.54 -6.62 -23.97
CA GLY A 123 -0.14 -6.70 -24.39
C GLY A 123 0.75 -5.58 -23.86
N ASP A 124 0.18 -4.48 -23.30
CA ASP A 124 0.97 -3.48 -22.60
C ASP A 124 1.54 -4.05 -21.28
N GLU A 125 2.63 -3.47 -20.82
CA GLU A 125 3.35 -3.88 -19.61
C GLU A 125 3.49 -2.72 -18.63
N VAL A 126 3.44 -3.05 -17.32
CA VAL A 126 3.69 -2.09 -16.24
C VAL A 126 4.75 -2.66 -15.31
N LEU A 127 5.82 -1.91 -15.07
CA LEU A 127 6.87 -2.24 -14.10
C LEU A 127 6.36 -2.01 -12.67
N ILE A 128 6.47 -3.02 -11.81
CA ILE A 128 5.99 -2.99 -10.42
C ILE A 128 7.10 -3.50 -9.51
N PRO A 129 7.37 -2.87 -8.33
CA PRO A 129 8.35 -3.40 -7.40
C PRO A 129 7.94 -4.76 -6.83
N THR A 130 8.92 -5.61 -6.55
CA THR A 130 8.71 -6.81 -5.72
C THR A 130 9.77 -6.84 -4.62
N PRO A 131 9.38 -7.01 -3.31
CA PRO A 131 8.00 -7.22 -2.83
C PRO A 131 7.17 -5.93 -2.84
N SER A 132 5.86 -6.08 -3.10
CA SER A 132 4.93 -4.96 -3.06
C SER A 132 3.49 -5.35 -2.75
N TYR A 133 2.66 -4.35 -2.47
CA TYR A 133 1.24 -4.55 -2.24
C TYR A 133 0.53 -5.04 -3.51
N SER A 134 -0.05 -6.22 -3.47
CA SER A 134 -0.65 -6.93 -4.61
C SER A 134 -1.78 -6.18 -5.35
N LEU A 135 -2.26 -5.05 -4.82
CA LEU A 135 -3.23 -4.19 -5.52
C LEU A 135 -2.74 -3.81 -6.91
N TRP A 136 -1.46 -3.41 -7.04
CA TRP A 136 -0.92 -2.92 -8.29
C TRP A 136 -0.86 -4.02 -9.36
N GLY A 137 -0.29 -5.19 -9.03
CA GLY A 137 -0.26 -6.34 -9.94
C GLY A 137 -1.66 -6.77 -10.38
N ASN A 138 -2.58 -6.93 -9.42
CA ASN A 138 -3.96 -7.29 -9.69
C ASN A 138 -4.70 -6.24 -10.55
N SER A 139 -4.49 -4.95 -10.31
CA SER A 139 -5.15 -3.89 -11.08
C SER A 139 -4.65 -3.84 -12.54
N VAL A 140 -3.35 -4.11 -12.77
CA VAL A 140 -2.78 -4.24 -14.12
C VAL A 140 -3.40 -5.43 -14.86
N LEU A 141 -3.50 -6.59 -14.19
CA LEU A 141 -4.17 -7.78 -14.77
C LEU A 141 -5.65 -7.50 -15.08
N LEU A 142 -6.36 -6.84 -14.18
CA LEU A 142 -7.77 -6.48 -14.39
C LEU A 142 -7.96 -5.47 -15.52
N ALA A 143 -6.98 -4.58 -15.75
CA ALA A 143 -6.97 -3.69 -16.91
C ALA A 143 -6.62 -4.40 -18.23
N GLY A 144 -6.27 -5.70 -18.20
CA GLY A 144 -5.95 -6.52 -19.37
C GLY A 144 -4.49 -6.47 -19.79
N ALA A 145 -3.62 -5.86 -19.02
CA ALA A 145 -2.19 -5.73 -19.27
C ALA A 145 -1.36 -6.73 -18.43
N THR A 146 -0.05 -6.69 -18.57
CA THR A 146 0.89 -7.61 -17.91
C THR A 146 1.70 -6.88 -16.84
N PRO A 147 1.62 -7.27 -15.55
CA PRO A 147 2.54 -6.79 -14.53
C PRO A 147 3.94 -7.40 -14.76
N VAL A 148 4.97 -6.57 -14.75
CA VAL A 148 6.37 -6.99 -14.87
C VAL A 148 7.08 -6.56 -13.59
N PHE A 149 7.39 -7.54 -12.72
CA PHE A 149 7.94 -7.27 -11.41
C PHE A 149 9.45 -7.02 -11.48
N TYR A 150 9.92 -5.86 -11.00
CA TYR A 150 11.34 -5.58 -10.82
C TYR A 150 11.78 -5.83 -9.38
N HIS A 151 12.99 -6.34 -9.24
CA HIS A 151 13.53 -6.75 -7.95
C HIS A 151 13.91 -5.55 -7.07
N CYS A 152 13.50 -5.59 -5.79
CA CYS A 152 14.06 -4.75 -4.73
C CYS A 152 14.97 -5.63 -3.87
N ASP A 153 16.25 -5.25 -3.75
CA ASP A 153 17.26 -6.09 -3.12
C ASP A 153 17.30 -5.88 -1.59
N GLU A 154 17.06 -6.95 -0.86
CA GLU A 154 17.14 -6.95 0.61
C GLU A 154 18.52 -6.50 1.12
N GLN A 155 19.60 -6.93 0.45
CA GLN A 155 20.97 -6.62 0.88
C GLN A 155 21.32 -5.15 0.68
N SER A 156 20.64 -4.48 -0.24
CA SER A 156 20.74 -3.02 -0.44
C SER A 156 19.68 -2.23 0.35
N GLY A 157 19.05 -2.86 1.35
CA GLY A 157 17.99 -2.22 2.14
C GLY A 157 16.66 -2.10 1.42
N TRP A 158 16.33 -3.04 0.56
CA TRP A 158 15.13 -3.07 -0.28
C TRP A 158 15.08 -1.98 -1.35
N ASN A 159 16.23 -1.44 -1.74
CA ASN A 159 16.30 -0.53 -2.87
C ASN A 159 16.04 -1.26 -4.19
N PRO A 160 15.36 -0.61 -5.15
CA PRO A 160 15.15 -1.15 -6.48
C PRO A 160 16.48 -1.46 -7.21
N ASP A 161 16.57 -2.62 -7.82
CA ASP A 161 17.69 -2.98 -8.70
C ASP A 161 17.51 -2.33 -10.09
N ILE A 162 18.21 -1.23 -10.32
CA ILE A 162 18.15 -0.46 -11.57
C ILE A 162 18.58 -1.29 -12.78
N ALA A 163 19.54 -2.20 -12.61
CA ALA A 163 19.99 -3.06 -13.70
C ALA A 163 18.91 -4.09 -14.08
N ASP A 164 18.19 -4.62 -13.10
CA ASP A 164 17.04 -5.50 -13.32
C ASP A 164 15.89 -4.76 -14.02
N ILE A 165 15.60 -3.52 -13.60
CA ILE A 165 14.57 -2.68 -14.23
C ILE A 165 14.92 -2.47 -15.71
N LYS A 166 16.14 -2.02 -16.02
CA LYS A 166 16.58 -1.77 -17.41
C LYS A 166 16.51 -3.01 -18.30
N LYS A 167 16.73 -4.21 -17.74
CA LYS A 167 16.56 -5.47 -18.47
C LYS A 167 15.11 -5.81 -18.78
N LYS A 168 14.19 -5.36 -17.94
CA LYS A 168 12.75 -5.69 -18.02
C LYS A 168 11.95 -4.69 -18.84
N VAL A 169 12.49 -3.50 -19.13
CA VAL A 169 11.86 -2.56 -20.05
C VAL A 169 11.81 -3.15 -21.45
N THR A 170 10.64 -3.08 -22.09
CA THR A 170 10.41 -3.46 -23.48
C THR A 170 9.68 -2.34 -24.23
N SER A 171 9.49 -2.49 -25.54
CA SER A 171 8.66 -1.56 -26.34
C SER A 171 7.18 -1.55 -25.92
N ARG A 172 6.74 -2.50 -25.10
CA ARG A 172 5.37 -2.59 -24.56
C ARG A 172 5.23 -1.95 -23.18
N THR A 173 6.34 -1.61 -22.53
CA THR A 173 6.32 -0.99 -21.21
C THR A 173 5.74 0.42 -21.29
N ARG A 174 4.65 0.67 -20.56
CA ARG A 174 3.91 1.95 -20.56
C ARG A 174 4.16 2.79 -19.32
N ALA A 175 4.40 2.13 -18.20
CA ALA A 175 4.50 2.81 -16.92
C ALA A 175 5.39 2.05 -15.93
N MET A 176 5.84 2.78 -14.91
CA MET A 176 6.55 2.27 -13.74
C MET A 176 5.80 2.67 -12.48
N VAL A 177 5.60 1.73 -11.56
CA VAL A 177 5.05 1.97 -10.22
C VAL A 177 6.18 2.14 -9.23
N ILE A 178 6.12 3.19 -8.42
CA ILE A 178 6.98 3.45 -7.27
C ILE A 178 6.08 3.48 -6.04
N ILE A 179 6.37 2.66 -5.02
CA ILE A 179 5.64 2.66 -3.75
C ILE A 179 6.61 3.15 -2.68
N ASN A 180 6.45 4.39 -2.26
CA ASN A 180 7.39 5.04 -1.35
C ASN A 180 6.68 5.96 -0.33
N PRO A 181 6.72 5.60 0.97
CA PRO A 181 7.31 4.40 1.59
C PRO A 181 6.63 3.09 1.19
N ASN A 182 7.40 1.98 1.19
CA ASN A 182 6.96 0.70 0.65
C ASN A 182 6.14 -0.14 1.66
N ASN A 183 5.16 -0.85 1.16
CA ASN A 183 4.48 -1.96 1.79
C ASN A 183 4.78 -3.22 0.96
N PRO A 184 5.49 -4.26 1.49
CA PRO A 184 5.51 -4.65 2.92
C PRO A 184 6.76 -4.24 3.71
N THR A 185 7.79 -3.67 3.11
CA THR A 185 9.12 -3.54 3.73
C THR A 185 9.23 -2.39 4.72
N GLY A 186 8.40 -1.35 4.59
CA GLY A 186 8.47 -0.15 5.42
C GLY A 186 9.71 0.71 5.18
N VAL A 187 10.41 0.52 4.06
CA VAL A 187 11.57 1.35 3.69
C VAL A 187 11.14 2.64 3.01
N LEU A 188 12.01 3.61 3.08
CA LEU A 188 11.90 4.91 2.41
C LEU A 188 13.06 5.05 1.43
N TYR A 189 12.76 5.30 0.17
CA TYR A 189 13.79 5.51 -0.84
C TYR A 189 14.42 6.90 -0.68
N SER A 190 15.74 6.96 -0.82
CA SER A 190 16.46 8.23 -0.82
C SER A 190 16.21 9.00 -2.14
N THR A 191 16.55 10.29 -2.13
CA THR A 191 16.48 11.15 -3.31
C THR A 191 17.29 10.57 -4.48
N GLU A 192 18.46 9.99 -4.20
CA GLU A 192 19.33 9.39 -5.21
C GLU A 192 18.69 8.16 -5.86
N VAL A 193 18.02 7.32 -5.06
CA VAL A 193 17.29 6.15 -5.59
C VAL A 193 16.10 6.60 -6.44
N LEU A 194 15.34 7.59 -5.98
CA LEU A 194 14.26 8.16 -6.77
C LEU A 194 14.74 8.77 -8.09
N GLN A 195 15.86 9.49 -8.07
CA GLN A 195 16.46 10.05 -9.29
C GLN A 195 16.87 8.97 -10.28
N GLN A 196 17.45 7.85 -9.82
CA GLN A 196 17.78 6.73 -10.69
C GLN A 196 16.55 6.10 -11.36
N LEU A 197 15.44 5.95 -10.61
CA LEU A 197 14.17 5.47 -11.16
C LEU A 197 13.57 6.44 -12.17
N ILE A 198 13.60 7.74 -11.86
CA ILE A 198 13.13 8.82 -12.73
C ILE A 198 13.96 8.84 -14.03
N GLU A 199 15.27 8.62 -13.96
CA GLU A 199 16.11 8.58 -15.15
C GLU A 199 15.74 7.42 -16.09
N VAL A 200 15.47 6.22 -15.53
CA VAL A 200 14.96 5.11 -16.33
C VAL A 200 13.62 5.46 -16.97
N ALA A 201 12.71 6.08 -16.22
CA ALA A 201 11.41 6.50 -16.76
C ALA A 201 11.58 7.54 -17.87
N ARG A 202 12.56 8.45 -17.76
CA ARG A 202 12.89 9.47 -18.76
C ARG A 202 13.49 8.85 -20.03
N GLU A 203 14.46 7.94 -19.87
CA GLU A 203 15.10 7.23 -21.00
C GLU A 203 14.08 6.47 -21.86
N HIS A 204 13.00 5.98 -21.24
CA HIS A 204 12.00 5.13 -21.90
C HIS A 204 10.60 5.77 -22.00
N GLU A 205 10.51 7.07 -21.74
CA GLU A 205 9.25 7.84 -21.80
C GLU A 205 8.08 7.26 -21.00
N LEU A 206 8.35 6.58 -19.87
CA LEU A 206 7.35 5.93 -19.03
C LEU A 206 6.55 6.96 -18.22
N ILE A 207 5.28 6.63 -17.95
CA ILE A 207 4.49 7.28 -16.91
C ILE A 207 4.92 6.71 -15.55
N ILE A 208 5.07 7.56 -14.54
CA ILE A 208 5.35 7.14 -13.17
C ILE A 208 4.04 7.17 -12.36
N PHE A 209 3.67 6.04 -11.77
CA PHE A 209 2.67 5.97 -10.70
C PHE A 209 3.40 5.97 -9.36
N SER A 210 3.25 7.04 -8.57
CA SER A 210 3.86 7.19 -7.24
C SER A 210 2.82 6.98 -6.16
N ASP A 211 2.84 5.81 -5.50
CA ASP A 211 1.98 5.51 -4.35
C ASP A 211 2.66 6.01 -3.07
N GLU A 212 2.17 7.14 -2.57
CA GLU A 212 2.73 7.86 -1.42
C GLU A 212 1.82 7.80 -0.20
N ILE A 213 1.00 6.74 -0.07
CA ILE A 213 0.01 6.60 1.01
C ILE A 213 0.61 6.62 2.43
N TYR A 214 1.91 6.42 2.58
CA TYR A 214 2.63 6.43 3.86
C TYR A 214 3.52 7.66 4.05
N ASP A 215 3.45 8.67 3.20
CA ASP A 215 4.33 9.85 3.18
C ASP A 215 4.46 10.58 4.52
N ARG A 216 3.39 10.58 5.35
CA ARG A 216 3.34 11.18 6.69
C ARG A 216 3.73 10.22 7.82
N LEU A 217 4.03 8.96 7.52
CA LEU A 217 4.37 7.93 8.52
C LEU A 217 5.84 7.56 8.43
N VAL A 218 6.72 8.55 8.46
CA VAL A 218 8.18 8.41 8.42
C VAL A 218 8.76 8.64 9.81
N MET A 219 9.73 7.82 10.21
CA MET A 219 10.35 7.78 11.53
C MET A 219 11.84 8.15 11.46
N ASP A 220 12.49 8.14 12.61
CA ASP A 220 13.93 8.32 12.78
C ASP A 220 14.48 9.64 12.22
N GLY A 221 13.65 10.70 12.15
CA GLY A 221 14.05 12.02 11.66
C GLY A 221 14.27 12.09 10.14
N LEU A 222 13.86 11.06 9.41
CA LEU A 222 13.88 11.06 7.96
C LEU A 222 12.64 11.80 7.40
N GLU A 223 12.75 12.26 6.15
CA GLU A 223 11.68 12.97 5.46
C GLU A 223 11.34 12.30 4.14
N HIS A 224 10.05 12.26 3.82
CA HIS A 224 9.57 11.79 2.52
C HIS A 224 9.82 12.87 1.45
N VAL A 225 10.32 12.43 0.30
CA VAL A 225 10.44 13.28 -0.90
C VAL A 225 9.43 12.80 -1.92
N ALA A 226 8.57 13.70 -2.38
CA ALA A 226 7.58 13.38 -3.41
C ALA A 226 8.27 13.14 -4.75
N THR A 227 7.98 12.01 -5.39
CA THR A 227 8.62 11.64 -6.68
C THR A 227 8.39 12.71 -7.74
N ALA A 228 7.19 13.29 -7.79
CA ALA A 228 6.83 14.31 -8.77
C ALA A 228 7.63 15.61 -8.62
N SER A 229 8.10 15.96 -7.41
CA SER A 229 8.92 17.16 -7.18
C SER A 229 10.31 17.07 -7.84
N LEU A 230 10.78 15.85 -8.08
CA LEU A 230 12.07 15.56 -8.73
C LEU A 230 11.96 15.40 -10.25
N ALA A 231 10.74 15.33 -10.80
CA ALA A 231 10.47 14.99 -12.20
C ALA A 231 9.43 15.92 -12.84
N PRO A 232 9.63 17.26 -12.86
CA PRO A 232 8.64 18.20 -13.40
C PRO A 232 8.45 18.06 -14.92
N ASP A 233 9.39 17.43 -15.61
CA ASP A 233 9.41 17.16 -17.06
C ASP A 233 8.70 15.86 -17.45
N LEU A 234 8.39 14.98 -16.48
CA LEU A 234 7.72 13.71 -16.72
C LEU A 234 6.25 13.75 -16.28
N THR A 235 5.47 12.85 -16.85
CA THR A 235 4.12 12.59 -16.32
C THR A 235 4.23 11.71 -15.07
N VAL A 236 3.92 12.29 -13.91
CA VAL A 236 3.85 11.57 -12.64
C VAL A 236 2.42 11.64 -12.11
N ILE A 237 1.89 10.49 -11.71
CA ILE A 237 0.58 10.38 -11.07
C ILE A 237 0.81 10.02 -9.62
N THR A 238 0.76 11.03 -8.75
CA THR A 238 0.92 10.88 -7.31
C THR A 238 -0.40 10.42 -6.70
N MET A 239 -0.36 9.34 -5.94
CA MET A 239 -1.51 8.76 -5.25
C MET A 239 -1.33 8.83 -3.75
N ASN A 240 -2.36 9.29 -3.05
CA ASN A 240 -2.34 9.43 -1.60
C ASN A 240 -3.76 9.34 -1.00
N GLY A 241 -3.87 9.38 0.33
CA GLY A 241 -5.16 9.30 1.01
C GLY A 241 -5.03 9.27 2.53
N LEU A 242 -6.17 9.24 3.21
CA LEU A 242 -6.25 9.38 4.66
C LEU A 242 -6.28 8.05 5.42
N SER A 243 -6.27 6.93 4.70
CA SER A 243 -6.41 5.59 5.29
C SER A 243 -5.34 5.28 6.34
N LYS A 244 -4.11 5.79 6.15
CA LYS A 244 -2.95 5.43 6.97
C LYS A 244 -2.54 6.56 7.90
N SER A 245 -2.33 7.75 7.38
CA SER A 245 -1.91 8.92 8.15
C SER A 245 -2.89 9.33 9.25
N HIS A 246 -4.19 9.19 9.02
CA HIS A 246 -5.25 9.56 9.96
C HIS A 246 -6.10 8.38 10.44
N SER A 247 -5.67 7.13 10.16
CA SER A 247 -6.39 5.91 10.55
C SER A 247 -7.81 5.78 9.97
N LEU A 248 -8.10 6.46 8.86
CA LEU A 248 -9.42 6.54 8.23
C LEU A 248 -9.66 5.49 7.16
N CYS A 249 -9.20 4.24 7.35
CA CYS A 249 -9.36 3.18 6.36
C CYS A 249 -10.82 2.97 5.93
N GLY A 250 -11.76 3.11 6.86
CA GLY A 250 -13.20 2.93 6.63
C GLY A 250 -13.88 4.09 5.91
N TYR A 251 -13.30 5.29 5.92
CA TYR A 251 -13.86 6.46 5.23
C TYR A 251 -13.72 6.34 3.71
N ARG A 252 -12.80 5.50 3.23
CA ARG A 252 -12.54 5.32 1.81
C ARG A 252 -12.21 6.64 1.12
N CYS A 253 -11.24 7.37 1.63
CA CYS A 253 -10.80 8.65 1.08
C CYS A 253 -9.38 8.54 0.51
N GLY A 254 -9.24 8.72 -0.79
CA GLY A 254 -7.98 8.76 -1.50
C GLY A 254 -8.08 9.60 -2.75
N TRP A 255 -6.97 9.97 -3.33
CA TRP A 255 -6.90 10.80 -4.52
C TRP A 255 -5.70 10.46 -5.38
N MET A 256 -5.72 10.92 -6.62
CA MET A 256 -4.57 11.04 -7.49
C MET A 256 -4.42 12.47 -7.99
N VAL A 257 -3.17 12.90 -8.21
CA VAL A 257 -2.80 14.18 -8.81
C VAL A 257 -1.91 13.89 -10.01
N ILE A 258 -2.28 14.47 -11.18
CA ILE A 258 -1.53 14.30 -12.42
C ILE A 258 -0.63 15.53 -12.60
N SER A 259 0.69 15.34 -12.53
CA SER A 259 1.69 16.39 -12.73
C SER A 259 2.49 16.19 -14.02
N GLY A 260 3.28 17.21 -14.39
CA GLY A 260 4.11 17.21 -15.57
C GLY A 260 3.44 17.86 -16.81
N PRO A 261 4.02 17.71 -18.03
CA PRO A 261 3.58 18.41 -19.22
C PRO A 261 2.12 18.10 -19.61
N ARG A 262 1.24 19.08 -19.47
CA ARG A 262 -0.22 18.91 -19.66
C ARG A 262 -0.57 18.46 -21.08
N ALA A 263 0.11 18.97 -22.08
CA ALA A 263 -0.12 18.60 -23.48
C ALA A 263 0.08 17.09 -23.74
N ARG A 264 0.98 16.43 -22.98
CA ARG A 264 1.25 14.99 -23.09
C ARG A 264 0.11 14.13 -22.50
N THR A 265 -0.68 14.68 -21.59
CA THR A 265 -1.69 13.93 -20.82
C THR A 265 -3.13 14.24 -21.21
N GLU A 266 -3.37 15.09 -22.22
CA GLU A 266 -4.71 15.58 -22.57
C GLU A 266 -5.70 14.44 -22.88
N GLU A 267 -5.36 13.51 -23.76
CA GLU A 267 -6.22 12.38 -24.11
C GLU A 267 -6.39 11.40 -22.96
N TYR A 268 -5.30 11.14 -22.21
CA TYR A 268 -5.35 10.30 -21.02
C TYR A 268 -6.30 10.86 -19.95
N ARG A 269 -6.25 12.18 -19.70
CA ARG A 269 -7.17 12.87 -18.79
C ARG A 269 -8.63 12.72 -19.22
N LYS A 270 -8.93 12.78 -20.51
CA LYS A 270 -10.29 12.55 -21.03
C LYS A 270 -10.79 11.15 -20.66
N GLY A 271 -9.94 10.14 -20.74
CA GLY A 271 -10.27 8.78 -20.32
C GLY A 271 -10.59 8.68 -18.83
N ILE A 272 -9.79 9.32 -17.97
CA ILE A 272 -10.05 9.38 -16.53
C ILE A 272 -11.36 10.11 -16.23
N VAL A 273 -11.60 11.25 -16.90
CA VAL A 273 -12.86 12.02 -16.77
C VAL A 273 -14.07 11.16 -17.15
N GLN A 274 -13.97 10.36 -18.21
CA GLN A 274 -15.05 9.44 -18.61
C GLN A 274 -15.37 8.43 -17.51
N LEU A 275 -14.35 7.78 -16.93
CA LEU A 275 -14.54 6.80 -15.87
C LEU A 275 -15.10 7.40 -14.57
N THR A 276 -14.56 8.55 -14.16
CA THR A 276 -15.03 9.24 -12.96
C THR A 276 -16.45 9.78 -13.15
N SER A 277 -16.81 10.26 -14.34
CA SER A 277 -18.18 10.69 -14.70
C SER A 277 -19.17 9.52 -14.69
N LEU A 278 -18.78 8.35 -15.21
CA LEU A 278 -19.61 7.12 -15.16
C LEU A 278 -19.91 6.69 -13.72
N ARG A 279 -18.93 6.84 -12.82
CA ARG A 279 -19.09 6.58 -11.39
C ARG A 279 -19.95 7.63 -10.69
N LEU A 280 -20.15 8.83 -11.26
CA LEU A 280 -20.78 10.03 -10.73
C LEU A 280 -19.87 10.82 -9.79
N CYS A 281 -19.74 10.43 -8.51
CA CYS A 281 -18.80 11.04 -7.58
C CYS A 281 -18.29 10.01 -6.55
N SER A 282 -17.18 10.29 -5.88
CA SER A 282 -16.76 9.52 -4.72
C SER A 282 -17.61 9.88 -3.49
N ASN A 283 -17.44 9.15 -2.40
CA ASN A 283 -18.15 9.37 -1.14
C ASN A 283 -18.03 10.84 -0.68
N ALA A 284 -19.11 11.61 -0.84
CA ALA A 284 -19.14 13.03 -0.52
C ALA A 284 -18.86 13.30 0.98
N LEU A 285 -19.41 12.46 1.89
CA LEU A 285 -19.19 12.63 3.32
C LEU A 285 -17.70 12.50 3.70
N ALA A 286 -16.99 11.56 3.08
CA ALA A 286 -15.57 11.38 3.32
C ALA A 286 -14.72 12.55 2.79
N GLN A 287 -15.19 13.30 1.80
CA GLN A 287 -14.47 14.44 1.26
C GLN A 287 -14.50 15.65 2.18
N LEU A 288 -15.52 15.78 3.04
CA LEU A 288 -15.62 16.87 4.02
C LEU A 288 -14.44 16.91 5.00
N VAL A 289 -13.80 15.78 5.24
CA VAL A 289 -12.67 15.71 6.20
C VAL A 289 -11.31 16.01 5.56
N ILE A 290 -11.20 16.00 4.21
CA ILE A 290 -9.91 16.17 3.53
C ILE A 290 -9.22 17.48 3.93
N PRO A 291 -9.88 18.66 3.91
CA PRO A 291 -9.20 19.91 4.29
C PRO A 291 -8.64 19.85 5.69
N ALA A 292 -9.44 19.45 6.68
CA ALA A 292 -9.01 19.37 8.08
C ALA A 292 -7.90 18.34 8.31
N ALA A 293 -7.97 17.18 7.65
CA ALA A 293 -6.94 16.15 7.74
C ALA A 293 -5.60 16.60 7.13
N LEU A 294 -5.65 17.35 6.04
CA LEU A 294 -4.42 17.83 5.40
C LEU A 294 -3.78 19.00 6.15
N GLU A 295 -4.56 19.80 6.88
CA GLU A 295 -4.09 20.82 7.81
C GLU A 295 -3.58 20.25 9.15
N ASP A 296 -4.09 19.08 9.56
CA ASP A 296 -3.66 18.39 10.78
C ASP A 296 -2.33 17.66 10.57
N MET A 297 -1.24 18.36 10.78
CA MET A 297 0.11 17.81 10.72
C MET A 297 0.48 17.05 11.99
N GLU A 298 -0.13 17.36 13.13
CA GLU A 298 0.24 16.81 14.44
C GLU A 298 -0.21 15.36 14.61
N THR A 299 -1.41 15.01 14.17
CA THR A 299 -1.93 13.63 14.32
C THR A 299 -0.97 12.57 13.75
N PRO A 300 -0.51 12.62 12.50
CA PRO A 300 0.45 11.65 11.97
C PRO A 300 1.84 11.79 12.63
N ALA A 301 2.32 13.01 12.87
CA ALA A 301 3.62 13.26 13.49
C ALA A 301 3.70 12.70 14.92
N ALA A 302 2.65 12.85 15.72
CA ALA A 302 2.57 12.31 17.08
C ALA A 302 2.70 10.78 17.12
N MET A 303 2.27 10.09 16.09
CA MET A 303 2.36 8.62 16.04
C MET A 303 3.78 8.11 15.78
N VAL A 304 4.58 8.84 14.99
CA VAL A 304 5.86 8.34 14.45
C VAL A 304 7.09 8.88 15.16
N ARG A 305 6.97 9.98 15.94
CA ARG A 305 8.09 10.53 16.76
C ARG A 305 8.45 9.59 17.92
N PRO A 306 9.67 9.66 18.47
CA PRO A 306 10.05 8.94 19.70
C PRO A 306 9.00 9.14 20.81
N GLY A 307 8.56 8.04 21.44
CA GLY A 307 7.46 8.03 22.41
C GLY A 307 6.06 7.99 21.76
N GLY A 308 5.95 8.14 20.45
CA GLY A 308 4.70 7.97 19.72
C GLY A 308 4.31 6.50 19.55
N ARG A 309 3.02 6.23 19.39
CA ARG A 309 2.49 4.86 19.43
C ARG A 309 3.12 3.93 18.37
N LEU A 310 3.21 4.36 17.12
CA LEU A 310 3.81 3.53 16.05
C LEU A 310 5.31 3.33 16.28
N TYR A 311 6.00 4.37 16.79
CA TYR A 311 7.41 4.26 17.12
C TYR A 311 7.64 3.21 18.21
N GLU A 312 6.89 3.25 19.31
CA GLU A 312 7.00 2.30 20.42
C GLU A 312 6.59 0.86 20.01
N GLN A 313 5.58 0.72 19.16
CA GLN A 313 5.17 -0.56 18.61
C GLN A 313 6.28 -1.18 17.75
N ARG A 314 6.95 -0.38 16.92
CA ARG A 314 8.12 -0.81 16.16
C ARG A 314 9.26 -1.26 17.08
N GLN A 315 9.62 -0.45 18.07
CA GLN A 315 10.69 -0.78 19.01
C GLN A 315 10.41 -2.09 19.74
N ALA A 316 9.20 -2.25 20.27
CA ALA A 316 8.77 -3.47 20.94
C ALA A 316 8.89 -4.72 20.07
N THR A 317 8.53 -4.60 18.78
CA THR A 317 8.62 -5.69 17.81
C THR A 317 10.09 -6.05 17.53
N ILE A 318 10.91 -5.06 17.20
CA ILE A 318 12.32 -5.24 16.84
C ILE A 318 13.12 -5.82 18.01
N GLU A 319 13.03 -5.20 19.21
CA GLU A 319 13.75 -5.65 20.40
C GLU A 319 13.45 -7.11 20.79
N THR A 320 12.29 -7.61 20.42
CA THR A 320 11.90 -8.98 20.71
C THR A 320 12.33 -9.93 19.60
N LEU A 321 12.19 -9.52 18.32
CA LEU A 321 12.67 -10.30 17.18
C LEU A 321 14.17 -10.51 17.18
N ASP A 322 14.96 -9.52 17.64
CA ASP A 322 16.43 -9.62 17.76
C ASP A 322 16.90 -10.77 18.68
N LYS A 323 16.02 -11.28 19.53
CA LYS A 323 16.30 -12.42 20.42
C LYS A 323 15.97 -13.77 19.79
N ILE A 324 15.36 -13.78 18.60
CA ILE A 324 14.92 -15.01 17.93
C ILE A 324 15.97 -15.43 16.91
N GLU A 325 16.72 -16.47 17.22
CA GLU A 325 17.74 -16.99 16.32
C GLU A 325 17.12 -17.61 15.06
N GLY A 326 17.57 -17.15 13.89
CA GLY A 326 17.09 -17.60 12.59
C GLY A 326 16.02 -16.68 11.98
N ILE A 327 15.76 -15.52 12.60
CA ILE A 327 15.05 -14.40 11.99
C ILE A 327 16.03 -13.26 11.73
N SER A 328 15.93 -12.66 10.56
CA SER A 328 16.60 -11.40 10.23
C SER A 328 15.61 -10.46 9.54
N TYR A 329 15.95 -9.18 9.44
CA TYR A 329 15.11 -8.18 8.76
C TYR A 329 15.91 -6.93 8.44
N VAL A 330 15.46 -6.19 7.43
CA VAL A 330 15.86 -4.79 7.24
C VAL A 330 14.96 -3.94 8.13
N LYS A 331 15.55 -3.09 8.98
CA LYS A 331 14.80 -2.20 9.86
C LYS A 331 13.95 -1.24 9.02
N ASN A 332 12.65 -1.24 9.25
CA ASN A 332 11.76 -0.27 8.63
C ASN A 332 11.93 1.12 9.23
N VAL A 333 11.81 2.13 8.40
CA VAL A 333 11.90 3.54 8.79
C VAL A 333 10.61 4.30 8.52
N ALA A 334 9.60 3.62 7.98
CA ALA A 334 8.31 4.22 7.67
C ALA A 334 7.17 3.19 7.77
N ALA A 335 5.94 3.68 7.66
CA ALA A 335 4.72 2.88 7.78
C ALA A 335 4.63 2.13 9.12
N PHE A 336 3.96 1.01 9.16
CA PHE A 336 3.81 0.15 10.34
C PHE A 336 3.93 -1.33 9.97
N TYR A 337 4.83 -1.61 9.01
CA TYR A 337 5.13 -2.96 8.53
C TYR A 337 6.58 -3.32 8.79
N LEU A 338 6.78 -4.60 9.04
CA LEU A 338 8.10 -5.22 9.02
C LEU A 338 8.02 -6.46 8.12
N PHE A 339 9.08 -6.75 7.38
CA PHE A 339 9.16 -7.86 6.44
C PHE A 339 10.33 -8.78 6.80
N PRO A 340 10.19 -9.60 7.87
CA PRO A 340 11.26 -10.47 8.36
C PRO A 340 11.50 -11.63 7.42
N LYS A 341 12.76 -12.11 7.45
CA LYS A 341 13.28 -13.29 6.77
C LYS A 341 13.51 -14.44 7.73
N LEU A 342 13.19 -15.64 7.29
CA LEU A 342 13.45 -16.90 7.97
C LEU A 342 14.74 -17.53 7.46
N ASP A 343 15.53 -18.09 8.34
CA ASP A 343 16.61 -19.02 7.95
C ASP A 343 15.99 -20.30 7.37
N VAL A 344 15.95 -20.36 6.05
CA VAL A 344 15.35 -21.47 5.28
C VAL A 344 15.97 -22.81 5.66
N LYS A 345 17.30 -22.87 5.90
CA LYS A 345 18.01 -24.11 6.25
C LYS A 345 17.72 -24.52 7.70
N LYS A 346 17.79 -23.54 8.63
CA LYS A 346 17.51 -23.79 10.04
C LYS A 346 16.11 -24.34 10.25
N PHE A 347 15.10 -23.76 9.61
CA PHE A 347 13.68 -24.13 9.78
C PHE A 347 13.16 -25.11 8.72
N ASN A 348 13.99 -25.55 7.77
CA ASN A 348 13.60 -26.41 6.65
C ASN A 348 12.41 -25.82 5.85
N ILE A 349 12.41 -24.51 5.62
CA ILE A 349 11.30 -23.83 4.95
C ILE A 349 11.23 -24.26 3.47
N ARG A 350 10.06 -24.71 3.03
CA ARG A 350 9.74 -25.08 1.65
C ARG A 350 8.59 -24.23 1.08
N SER A 351 7.75 -23.71 1.97
CA SER A 351 6.58 -22.89 1.62
C SER A 351 6.32 -21.88 2.72
N ASP A 352 6.34 -20.60 2.37
CA ASP A 352 5.95 -19.49 3.27
C ASP A 352 4.47 -19.56 3.68
N LYS A 353 3.59 -20.06 2.78
CA LYS A 353 2.17 -20.28 3.07
C LYS A 353 1.97 -21.38 4.12
N GLN A 354 2.75 -22.47 4.03
CA GLN A 354 2.69 -23.52 5.04
C GLN A 354 3.25 -23.03 6.38
N PHE A 355 4.36 -22.26 6.37
CA PHE A 355 4.89 -21.63 7.57
C PHE A 355 3.84 -20.73 8.25
N ALA A 356 3.18 -19.86 7.46
CA ALA A 356 2.14 -18.97 7.97
C ALA A 356 0.93 -19.74 8.54
N ARG A 357 0.59 -20.90 7.96
CA ARG A 357 -0.45 -21.79 8.46
C ARG A 357 -0.05 -22.44 9.79
N ASP A 358 1.18 -22.95 9.89
CA ASP A 358 1.69 -23.60 11.11
C ASP A 358 1.76 -22.58 12.26
N LEU A 359 2.27 -21.36 11.99
CA LEU A 359 2.29 -20.27 12.96
C LEU A 359 0.87 -19.87 13.43
N LEU A 360 -0.09 -19.83 12.53
CA LEU A 360 -1.49 -19.55 12.85
C LEU A 360 -2.08 -20.65 13.74
N THR A 361 -1.87 -21.92 13.37
CA THR A 361 -2.50 -23.05 14.07
C THR A 361 -1.83 -23.37 15.40
N GLU A 362 -0.54 -23.15 15.55
CA GLU A 362 0.22 -23.47 16.77
C GLU A 362 0.38 -22.26 17.69
N ALA A 363 0.90 -21.13 17.17
CA ALA A 363 1.14 -19.93 17.96
C ALA A 363 -0.04 -18.95 18.01
N LYS A 364 -1.13 -19.18 17.24
CA LYS A 364 -2.32 -18.32 17.16
C LYS A 364 -1.99 -16.90 16.68
N ILE A 365 -1.05 -16.78 15.75
CA ILE A 365 -0.64 -15.53 15.13
C ILE A 365 -0.88 -15.62 13.64
N LEU A 366 -1.69 -14.69 13.09
CA LEU A 366 -1.93 -14.57 11.65
C LEU A 366 -1.02 -13.51 11.06
N ILE A 367 -0.15 -13.93 10.15
CA ILE A 367 0.73 -13.08 9.33
C ILE A 367 0.34 -13.17 7.85
N VAL A 368 1.02 -12.42 6.98
CA VAL A 368 0.91 -12.60 5.52
C VAL A 368 2.22 -13.16 4.99
N PRO A 369 2.22 -14.30 4.27
CA PRO A 369 3.41 -14.86 3.66
C PRO A 369 3.99 -13.93 2.59
N GLY A 370 5.29 -14.04 2.31
CA GLY A 370 6.00 -13.21 1.33
C GLY A 370 5.42 -13.31 -0.07
N SER A 371 4.98 -14.51 -0.46
CA SER A 371 4.30 -14.75 -1.75
C SER A 371 3.02 -13.92 -1.94
N GLY A 372 2.39 -13.44 -0.87
CA GLY A 372 1.25 -12.51 -0.93
C GLY A 372 1.63 -11.07 -1.32
N PHE A 373 2.94 -10.81 -1.51
CA PHE A 373 3.52 -9.55 -1.98
C PHE A 373 4.34 -9.73 -3.26
N ASP A 374 4.04 -10.78 -4.01
CA ASP A 374 4.74 -11.15 -5.25
C ASP A 374 6.24 -11.45 -5.04
N TRP A 375 6.65 -11.80 -3.80
CA TRP A 375 7.98 -12.26 -3.48
C TRP A 375 8.16 -13.73 -3.84
N ALA A 376 9.20 -14.03 -4.60
CA ALA A 376 9.38 -15.36 -5.19
C ALA A 376 9.94 -16.40 -4.21
N GLU A 377 10.77 -15.96 -3.23
CA GLU A 377 11.41 -16.86 -2.30
C GLU A 377 10.51 -17.18 -1.10
N PRO A 378 10.49 -18.42 -0.59
CA PRO A 378 9.58 -18.82 0.49
C PRO A 378 10.10 -18.42 1.89
N ASP A 379 10.88 -17.38 1.98
CA ASP A 379 11.70 -17.04 3.16
C ASP A 379 11.22 -15.80 3.93
N HIS A 380 10.25 -15.05 3.42
CA HIS A 380 9.78 -13.83 4.07
C HIS A 380 8.30 -13.90 4.48
N PHE A 381 7.94 -13.02 5.42
CA PHE A 381 6.56 -12.77 5.81
C PHE A 381 6.40 -11.33 6.33
N ARG A 382 5.17 -10.81 6.29
CA ARG A 382 4.90 -9.47 6.80
C ARG A 382 4.21 -9.49 8.15
N ILE A 383 4.72 -8.65 9.07
CA ILE A 383 4.10 -8.29 10.35
C ILE A 383 3.50 -6.89 10.26
N VAL A 384 2.26 -6.72 10.74
CA VAL A 384 1.63 -5.42 10.98
C VAL A 384 1.82 -5.04 12.44
N MET A 385 2.54 -3.94 12.70
CA MET A 385 2.90 -3.49 14.04
C MET A 385 1.88 -2.49 14.62
N LEU A 386 0.59 -2.87 14.65
CA LEU A 386 -0.51 -2.03 15.13
C LEU A 386 -1.08 -2.40 16.50
N PRO A 387 -0.97 -3.66 17.00
CA PRO A 387 -1.32 -3.96 18.39
C PRO A 387 -0.47 -3.16 19.39
N GLU A 388 -0.95 -3.02 20.61
CA GLU A 388 -0.18 -2.36 21.68
C GLU A 388 1.21 -2.99 21.87
N ALA A 389 2.21 -2.19 22.24
CA ALA A 389 3.60 -2.62 22.35
C ALA A 389 3.79 -3.86 23.23
N GLY A 390 3.04 -3.97 24.33
CA GLY A 390 3.05 -5.15 25.20
C GLY A 390 2.48 -6.40 24.52
N GLU A 391 1.44 -6.25 23.72
CA GLU A 391 0.84 -7.34 22.96
C GLU A 391 1.77 -7.81 21.83
N LEU A 392 2.47 -6.89 21.18
CA LEU A 392 3.49 -7.20 20.17
C LEU A 392 4.67 -7.97 20.78
N ARG A 393 5.19 -7.54 21.95
CA ARG A 393 6.23 -8.30 22.67
C ARG A 393 5.78 -9.73 22.94
N ALA A 394 4.62 -9.89 23.55
CA ALA A 394 4.07 -11.21 23.85
C ALA A 394 3.85 -12.07 22.59
N ALA A 395 3.48 -11.46 21.47
CA ALA A 395 3.30 -12.15 20.21
C ALA A 395 4.66 -12.61 19.63
N MET A 396 5.66 -11.75 19.64
CA MET A 396 7.00 -12.11 19.15
C MET A 396 7.66 -13.17 20.05
N GLU A 397 7.46 -13.12 21.37
CA GLU A 397 7.90 -14.17 22.29
C GLU A 397 7.21 -15.53 21.96
N ARG A 398 5.90 -15.54 21.71
CA ARG A 398 5.19 -16.74 21.27
C ARG A 398 5.72 -17.26 19.93
N MET A 399 6.04 -16.37 18.99
CA MET A 399 6.66 -16.73 17.73
C MET A 399 8.03 -17.37 17.96
N GLY A 400 8.85 -16.80 18.84
CA GLY A 400 10.15 -17.38 19.23
C GLY A 400 10.02 -18.78 19.82
N ASN A 401 9.10 -18.97 20.77
CA ASN A 401 8.81 -20.27 21.36
C ASN A 401 8.31 -21.30 20.33
N PHE A 402 7.53 -20.86 19.34
CA PHE A 402 7.09 -21.72 18.23
C PHE A 402 8.29 -22.12 17.35
N LEU A 403 9.19 -21.20 17.07
CA LEU A 403 10.37 -21.44 16.24
C LEU A 403 11.44 -22.27 16.92
N ASP A 404 11.41 -22.36 18.26
CA ASP A 404 12.32 -23.23 19.00
C ASP A 404 12.04 -24.70 18.65
N GLY A 405 12.97 -25.32 17.94
CA GLY A 405 12.82 -26.67 17.41
C GLY A 405 11.91 -26.85 16.20
N TYR A 406 11.30 -25.76 15.67
CA TYR A 406 10.46 -25.85 14.46
C TYR A 406 11.25 -26.30 13.25
N LYS A 407 10.67 -27.25 12.53
CA LYS A 407 11.09 -27.70 11.19
C LYS A 407 9.83 -27.91 10.37
N GLN A 408 9.73 -27.21 9.24
CA GLN A 408 8.63 -27.43 8.33
C GLN A 408 8.67 -28.87 7.79
N LYS A 409 7.53 -29.56 7.82
CA LYS A 409 7.38 -30.96 7.39
C LYS A 409 7.19 -31.10 5.89
#